data_52c431cf983c68501c11921af60c0d1c
#
_entry.id   52c431cf983c68501c11921af60c0d1c
#
_cell.length_a   1.000
_cell.length_b   1.000
_cell.length_c   1.000
_cell.angle_alpha   90.00
_cell.angle_beta   90.00
_cell.angle_gamma   90.00
#
_symmetry.space_group_name_H-M   'P 1'
#
loop_
_entity.id
_entity.type
_entity.pdbx_description
1 polymer ?
#
loop_
_entity_poly.entity_id
_entity_poly.type
_entity_poly.pdbx_seq_one_letter_code
_entity_poly.pdbx_strand_id
1 'polypeptide(L)'
;MKTMDASSSVRMLVIEDDQETADEIVSEFTEAGFDVKHAADGPQGLALAGSGNFEIVIMDRMLPGLDGLAVLSALRQAQIQTPVILMSALGDVDERVRGLKAGGDDYLTKPFVMAELAARIEALLRRPALSRETVLRVGSLEMDLIERTVRRGPREIELLPREFKLLDYLMRRPGQVLTRAMLLENVWNYRFIAETNLVDVHVGKLRKKIDAPGEAPMIQSVRGSGFMLIANG
;
A
#
# COMPACT_ATOMS: atom_id res chain seq x y z
N MET A 1 -9.60 -36.33 -1.87
CA MET A 1 -8.25 -35.95 -1.37
C MET A 1 -7.76 -34.84 -2.29
N LYS A 2 -7.98 -33.57 -1.89
CA LYS A 2 -7.67 -32.38 -2.70
C LYS A 2 -6.21 -32.03 -2.42
N THR A 3 -5.35 -32.16 -3.38
CA THR A 3 -3.94 -31.73 -3.34
C THR A 3 -3.92 -30.24 -3.02
N MET A 4 -3.40 -29.90 -1.85
CA MET A 4 -3.07 -28.52 -1.48
C MET A 4 -1.92 -28.09 -2.37
N ASP A 5 -2.16 -27.05 -3.17
CA ASP A 5 -1.14 -26.33 -3.90
C ASP A 5 -0.05 -25.83 -2.93
N ALA A 6 1.20 -25.98 -3.30
CA ALA A 6 2.33 -25.50 -2.53
C ALA A 6 2.26 -23.97 -2.47
N SER A 7 1.66 -23.42 -1.40
CA SER A 7 1.70 -21.99 -1.13
C SER A 7 3.16 -21.58 -0.92
N SER A 8 3.69 -20.75 -1.80
CA SER A 8 5.01 -20.13 -1.62
C SER A 8 5.04 -19.44 -0.26
N SER A 9 6.01 -19.80 0.60
CA SER A 9 6.20 -19.14 1.90
C SER A 9 6.43 -17.64 1.67
N VAL A 10 5.82 -16.81 2.52
CA VAL A 10 6.01 -15.35 2.47
C VAL A 10 7.47 -15.02 2.81
N ARG A 11 8.15 -14.27 1.94
CA ARG A 11 9.56 -13.91 2.11
C ARG A 11 9.68 -12.63 2.91
N MET A 12 10.34 -12.71 4.06
CA MET A 12 10.56 -11.62 5.01
C MET A 12 12.04 -11.26 5.08
N LEU A 13 12.36 -9.97 5.12
CA LEU A 13 13.70 -9.48 5.45
C LEU A 13 13.67 -8.77 6.80
N VAL A 14 14.54 -9.18 7.69
CA VAL A 14 14.79 -8.53 9.00
C VAL A 14 16.13 -7.83 8.92
N ILE A 15 16.19 -6.52 9.23
CA ILE A 15 17.40 -5.70 9.27
C ILE A 15 17.53 -5.17 10.69
N GLU A 16 18.40 -5.80 11.48
CA GLU A 16 18.53 -5.56 12.92
C GLU A 16 19.96 -5.90 13.32
N ASP A 17 20.64 -5.00 14.00
CA ASP A 17 22.04 -5.20 14.46
C ASP A 17 22.12 -5.83 15.85
N ASP A 18 21.08 -5.72 16.67
CA ASP A 18 20.96 -6.45 17.91
C ASP A 18 20.64 -7.93 17.66
N GLN A 19 21.62 -8.79 17.93
CA GLN A 19 21.52 -10.21 17.61
C GLN A 19 20.41 -10.92 18.38
N GLU A 20 20.13 -10.53 19.64
CA GLU A 20 19.10 -11.16 20.46
C GLU A 20 17.71 -10.86 19.89
N THR A 21 17.45 -9.61 19.57
CA THR A 21 16.20 -9.16 18.91
C THR A 21 16.04 -9.81 17.53
N ALA A 22 17.11 -9.89 16.75
CA ALA A 22 17.09 -10.51 15.43
C ALA A 22 16.75 -12.00 15.51
N ASP A 23 17.41 -12.75 16.41
CA ASP A 23 17.19 -14.19 16.59
C ASP A 23 15.75 -14.49 17.04
N GLU A 24 15.20 -13.66 17.95
CA GLU A 24 13.83 -13.79 18.42
C GLU A 24 12.82 -13.60 17.26
N ILE A 25 12.99 -12.55 16.45
CA ILE A 25 12.13 -12.29 15.29
C ILE A 25 12.26 -13.41 14.25
N VAL A 26 13.48 -13.80 13.90
CA VAL A 26 13.76 -14.83 12.89
C VAL A 26 13.17 -16.18 13.32
N SER A 27 13.34 -16.57 14.59
CA SER A 27 12.80 -17.83 15.12
C SER A 27 11.27 -17.85 15.04
N GLU A 28 10.61 -16.83 15.60
CA GLU A 28 9.14 -16.72 15.66
C GLU A 28 8.50 -16.80 14.27
N PHE A 29 9.02 -16.01 13.30
CA PHE A 29 8.42 -15.99 11.97
C PHE A 29 8.81 -17.18 11.09
N THR A 30 9.97 -17.79 11.32
CA THR A 30 10.31 -19.07 10.65
C THR A 30 9.39 -20.19 11.13
N GLU A 31 9.09 -20.26 12.44
CA GLU A 31 8.13 -21.21 13.00
C GLU A 31 6.69 -20.94 12.48
N ALA A 32 6.36 -19.67 12.22
CA ALA A 32 5.08 -19.29 11.59
C ALA A 32 5.03 -19.56 10.08
N GLY A 33 6.09 -20.12 9.47
CA GLY A 33 6.12 -20.54 8.06
C GLY A 33 6.59 -19.49 7.06
N PHE A 34 7.26 -18.40 7.52
CA PHE A 34 7.88 -17.42 6.64
C PHE A 34 9.27 -17.90 6.18
N ASP A 35 9.70 -17.47 4.98
CA ASP A 35 11.10 -17.55 4.53
C ASP A 35 11.81 -16.26 4.96
N VAL A 36 12.51 -16.33 6.12
CA VAL A 36 13.12 -15.16 6.75
C VAL A 36 14.58 -15.05 6.37
N LYS A 37 15.02 -13.87 5.93
CA LYS A 37 16.41 -13.48 5.75
C LYS A 37 16.76 -12.39 6.76
N HIS A 38 18.00 -12.43 7.26
CA HIS A 38 18.52 -11.44 8.20
C HIS A 38 19.70 -10.67 7.61
N ALA A 39 19.77 -9.38 7.94
CA ALA A 39 20.91 -8.49 7.70
C ALA A 39 21.23 -7.76 9.01
N ALA A 40 22.52 -7.69 9.37
CA ALA A 40 22.98 -7.09 10.62
C ALA A 40 23.33 -5.59 10.50
N ASP A 41 23.25 -5.00 9.30
CA ASP A 41 23.53 -3.58 9.07
C ASP A 41 22.74 -3.01 7.90
N GLY A 42 22.72 -1.67 7.80
CA GLY A 42 21.97 -0.97 6.75
C GLY A 42 22.45 -1.26 5.32
N PRO A 43 23.77 -1.25 5.02
CA PRO A 43 24.30 -1.59 3.70
C PRO A 43 23.91 -2.99 3.21
N GLN A 44 24.05 -4.00 4.08
CA GLN A 44 23.64 -5.38 3.77
C GLN A 44 22.12 -5.46 3.56
N GLY A 45 21.34 -4.81 4.44
CA GLY A 45 19.91 -4.75 4.33
C GLY A 45 19.44 -4.13 3.03
N LEU A 46 20.05 -3.00 2.61
CA LEU A 46 19.75 -2.35 1.33
C LEU A 46 20.09 -3.25 0.14
N ALA A 47 21.24 -3.93 0.15
CA ALA A 47 21.64 -4.84 -0.93
C ALA A 47 20.68 -6.03 -1.07
N LEU A 48 20.28 -6.66 0.07
CA LEU A 48 19.32 -7.76 0.08
C LEU A 48 17.93 -7.30 -0.40
N ALA A 49 17.41 -6.20 0.14
CA ALA A 49 16.12 -5.66 -0.24
C ALA A 49 16.07 -5.28 -1.74
N GLY A 50 17.19 -4.79 -2.28
CA GLY A 50 17.32 -4.40 -3.70
C GLY A 50 17.39 -5.59 -4.66
N SER A 51 17.92 -6.72 -4.23
CA SER A 51 18.13 -7.92 -5.07
C SER A 51 17.07 -9.01 -4.88
N GLY A 52 16.30 -8.95 -3.78
CA GLY A 52 15.34 -9.98 -3.38
C GLY A 52 13.88 -9.57 -3.59
N ASN A 53 13.03 -10.57 -3.80
CA ASN A 53 11.58 -10.38 -3.85
C ASN A 53 10.99 -10.63 -2.46
N PHE A 54 11.15 -9.68 -1.53
CA PHE A 54 10.55 -9.75 -0.21
C PHE A 54 9.13 -9.19 -0.22
N GLU A 55 8.22 -9.84 0.49
CA GLU A 55 6.86 -9.37 0.69
C GLU A 55 6.75 -8.36 1.83
N ILE A 56 7.71 -8.39 2.78
CA ILE A 56 7.77 -7.45 3.90
C ILE A 56 9.21 -7.29 4.39
N VAL A 57 9.52 -6.09 4.87
CA VAL A 57 10.79 -5.75 5.52
C VAL A 57 10.50 -5.25 6.93
N ILE A 58 11.17 -5.81 7.92
CA ILE A 58 11.22 -5.33 9.29
C ILE A 58 12.61 -4.71 9.49
N MET A 59 12.69 -3.46 9.94
CA MET A 59 13.95 -2.75 9.95
C MET A 59 14.12 -1.87 11.19
N ASP A 60 15.24 -2.02 11.88
CA ASP A 60 15.60 -1.07 12.94
C ASP A 60 15.87 0.32 12.33
N ARG A 61 15.51 1.32 13.10
CA ARG A 61 15.79 2.72 12.79
C ARG A 61 17.28 3.05 12.91
N MET A 62 17.96 2.48 13.94
CA MET A 62 19.33 2.80 14.32
C MET A 62 20.27 1.67 13.89
N LEU A 63 20.62 1.60 12.62
CA LEU A 63 21.50 0.59 12.06
C LEU A 63 22.93 1.12 11.87
N PRO A 64 23.95 0.28 12.01
CA PRO A 64 25.31 0.65 11.68
C PRO A 64 25.49 0.84 10.16
N GLY A 65 26.42 1.71 9.81
CA GLY A 65 26.81 1.99 8.42
C GLY A 65 25.81 2.88 7.66
N LEU A 66 24.54 2.52 7.62
CA LEU A 66 23.47 3.30 6.98
C LEU A 66 22.20 3.17 7.81
N ASP A 67 21.70 4.28 8.34
CA ASP A 67 20.51 4.26 9.19
C ASP A 67 19.23 3.83 8.45
N GLY A 68 18.24 3.30 9.18
CA GLY A 68 17.03 2.74 8.62
C GLY A 68 16.22 3.72 7.77
N LEU A 69 16.19 5.03 8.07
CA LEU A 69 15.51 6.02 7.22
C LEU A 69 16.26 6.24 5.91
N ALA A 70 17.59 6.20 5.93
CA ALA A 70 18.40 6.31 4.72
C ALA A 70 18.21 5.06 3.84
N VAL A 71 18.20 3.85 4.43
CA VAL A 71 17.86 2.60 3.73
C VAL A 71 16.47 2.72 3.08
N LEU A 72 15.46 3.11 3.85
CA LEU A 72 14.09 3.28 3.35
C LEU A 72 14.01 4.28 2.19
N SER A 73 14.66 5.44 2.34
CA SER A 73 14.71 6.45 1.28
C SER A 73 15.35 5.90 -0.01
N ALA A 74 16.47 5.16 0.12
CA ALA A 74 17.13 4.54 -1.03
C ALA A 74 16.23 3.50 -1.72
N LEU A 75 15.51 2.66 -0.95
CA LEU A 75 14.55 1.71 -1.49
C LEU A 75 13.44 2.42 -2.28
N ARG A 76 12.88 3.49 -1.74
CA ARG A 76 11.80 4.25 -2.41
C ARG A 76 12.31 4.99 -3.65
N GLN A 77 13.54 5.52 -3.64
CA GLN A 77 14.18 6.08 -4.84
C GLN A 77 14.41 5.03 -5.93
N ALA A 78 14.76 3.80 -5.53
CA ALA A 78 14.88 2.65 -6.44
C ALA A 78 13.51 2.06 -6.85
N GLN A 79 12.38 2.73 -6.54
CA GLN A 79 11.01 2.28 -6.83
C GLN A 79 10.63 0.94 -6.16
N ILE A 80 11.35 0.52 -5.11
CA ILE A 80 11.03 -0.67 -4.34
C ILE A 80 9.92 -0.30 -3.33
N GLN A 81 8.72 -0.85 -3.54
CA GLN A 81 7.52 -0.57 -2.77
C GLN A 81 7.19 -1.68 -1.73
N THR A 82 8.14 -2.58 -1.46
CA THR A 82 7.95 -3.59 -0.40
C THR A 82 7.55 -2.91 0.90
N PRO A 83 6.48 -3.38 1.58
CA PRO A 83 6.07 -2.84 2.87
C PRO A 83 7.19 -2.89 3.88
N VAL A 84 7.38 -1.79 4.63
CA VAL A 84 8.42 -1.65 5.65
C VAL A 84 7.81 -1.29 7.00
N ILE A 85 8.08 -2.10 8.02
CA ILE A 85 7.85 -1.74 9.44
C ILE A 85 9.17 -1.22 10.00
N LEU A 86 9.18 0.04 10.44
CA LEU A 86 10.33 0.60 11.16
C LEU A 86 10.19 0.29 12.65
N MET A 87 11.24 -0.30 13.26
CA MET A 87 11.35 -0.47 14.70
C MET A 87 12.26 0.62 15.28
N SER A 88 11.93 1.15 16.45
CA SER A 88 12.77 2.15 17.12
C SER A 88 12.53 2.22 18.62
N ALA A 89 13.59 2.43 19.36
CA ALA A 89 13.55 2.74 20.80
C ALA A 89 13.06 4.17 21.09
N LEU A 90 13.02 5.04 20.07
CA LEU A 90 12.60 6.44 20.20
C LEU A 90 11.07 6.51 20.13
N GLY A 91 10.42 6.65 21.27
CA GLY A 91 8.97 6.85 21.39
C GLY A 91 8.50 8.26 20.98
N ASP A 92 9.36 9.07 20.35
CA ASP A 92 9.04 10.43 19.95
C ASP A 92 8.08 10.43 18.74
N VAL A 93 6.99 11.20 18.89
CA VAL A 93 5.98 11.41 17.85
C VAL A 93 6.61 11.97 16.57
N ASP A 94 7.62 12.83 16.69
CA ASP A 94 8.29 13.45 15.54
C ASP A 94 9.11 12.42 14.75
N GLU A 95 9.77 11.48 15.38
CA GLU A 95 10.49 10.39 14.70
C GLU A 95 9.53 9.44 13.98
N ARG A 96 8.42 9.11 14.60
CA ARG A 96 7.35 8.31 13.95
C ARG A 96 6.78 9.00 12.72
N VAL A 97 6.56 10.32 12.81
CA VAL A 97 6.10 11.13 11.68
C VAL A 97 7.15 11.19 10.56
N ARG A 98 8.44 11.28 10.91
CA ARG A 98 9.55 11.24 9.94
C ARG A 98 9.60 9.89 9.22
N GLY A 99 9.51 8.76 9.95
CA GLY A 99 9.50 7.43 9.37
C GLY A 99 8.36 7.22 8.36
N LEU A 100 7.15 7.61 8.74
CA LEU A 100 5.98 7.53 7.85
C LEU A 100 6.09 8.47 6.63
N LYS A 101 6.63 9.68 6.82
CA LYS A 101 6.87 10.62 5.70
C LYS A 101 7.96 10.14 4.76
N ALA A 102 8.96 9.40 5.24
CA ALA A 102 10.00 8.78 4.42
C ALA A 102 9.49 7.59 3.58
N GLY A 103 8.23 7.20 3.77
CA GLY A 103 7.61 6.11 3.01
C GLY A 103 7.55 4.77 3.76
N GLY A 104 7.73 4.78 5.08
CA GLY A 104 7.44 3.63 5.95
C GLY A 104 5.94 3.34 5.99
N ASP A 105 5.59 2.06 6.01
CA ASP A 105 4.19 1.63 6.00
C ASP A 105 3.61 1.49 7.40
N ASP A 106 4.47 1.19 8.39
CA ASP A 106 4.13 1.16 9.81
C ASP A 106 5.36 1.46 10.68
N TYR A 107 5.13 1.65 11.98
CA TYR A 107 6.15 1.99 12.96
C TYR A 107 5.87 1.26 14.27
N LEU A 108 6.89 0.57 14.82
CA LEU A 108 6.81 -0.18 16.06
C LEU A 108 7.83 0.34 17.07
N THR A 109 7.38 0.65 18.28
CA THR A 109 8.26 1.16 19.34
C THR A 109 8.85 0.00 20.14
N LYS A 110 10.17 -0.01 20.35
CA LYS A 110 10.86 -0.92 21.26
C LYS A 110 10.73 -0.40 22.71
N PRO A 111 10.50 -1.26 23.71
CA PRO A 111 10.26 -2.69 23.60
C PRO A 111 8.84 -3.01 23.10
N PHE A 112 8.69 -4.11 22.37
CA PHE A 112 7.42 -4.58 21.83
C PHE A 112 7.21 -6.07 22.21
N VAL A 113 5.99 -6.55 22.02
CA VAL A 113 5.68 -7.98 22.13
C VAL A 113 5.53 -8.59 20.73
N MET A 114 5.98 -9.83 20.52
CA MET A 114 5.91 -10.49 19.19
C MET A 114 4.51 -10.52 18.62
N ALA A 115 3.49 -10.70 19.44
CA ALA A 115 2.09 -10.66 19.00
C ALA A 115 1.69 -9.31 18.38
N GLU A 116 2.26 -8.18 18.83
CA GLU A 116 2.03 -6.87 18.20
C GLU A 116 2.70 -6.79 16.84
N LEU A 117 3.95 -7.21 16.73
CA LEU A 117 4.68 -7.26 15.46
C LEU A 117 3.95 -8.16 14.46
N ALA A 118 3.52 -9.36 14.89
CA ALA A 118 2.77 -10.29 14.06
C ALA A 118 1.46 -9.69 13.53
N ALA A 119 0.67 -9.04 14.39
CA ALA A 119 -0.58 -8.39 13.99
C ALA A 119 -0.36 -7.27 12.95
N ARG A 120 0.73 -6.51 13.06
CA ARG A 120 1.11 -5.46 12.11
C ARG A 120 1.55 -6.03 10.77
N ILE A 121 2.37 -7.10 10.79
CA ILE A 121 2.78 -7.84 9.59
C ILE A 121 1.56 -8.37 8.85
N GLU A 122 0.64 -9.06 9.55
CA GLU A 122 -0.59 -9.55 8.95
C GLU A 122 -1.44 -8.43 8.35
N ALA A 123 -1.54 -7.29 9.03
CA ALA A 123 -2.28 -6.13 8.52
C ALA A 123 -1.67 -5.57 7.22
N LEU A 124 -0.34 -5.54 7.11
CA LEU A 124 0.35 -5.09 5.90
C LEU A 124 0.28 -6.12 4.77
N LEU A 125 0.44 -7.41 5.07
CA LEU A 125 0.33 -8.49 4.08
C LEU A 125 -1.12 -8.70 3.61
N ARG A 126 -2.12 -8.47 4.49
CA ARG A 126 -3.54 -8.50 4.14
C ARG A 126 -3.96 -7.30 3.29
N ARG A 127 -3.21 -6.18 3.30
CA ARG A 127 -3.43 -5.13 2.28
C ARG A 127 -3.35 -5.84 0.93
N PRO A 128 -4.44 -5.89 0.13
CA PRO A 128 -4.50 -6.71 -1.06
C PRO A 128 -3.26 -6.48 -1.92
N ALA A 129 -2.82 -7.50 -2.66
CA ALA A 129 -1.81 -7.39 -3.72
C ALA A 129 -2.09 -6.25 -4.73
N LEU A 130 -3.26 -5.62 -4.63
CA LEU A 130 -3.70 -4.41 -5.31
C LEU A 130 -2.75 -3.20 -5.19
N SER A 131 -1.83 -3.18 -4.20
CA SER A 131 -0.80 -2.13 -4.12
C SER A 131 0.45 -2.43 -4.97
N ARG A 132 0.58 -3.64 -5.54
CA ARG A 132 1.68 -4.03 -6.45
C ARG A 132 1.28 -3.94 -7.92
N GLU A 133 0.00 -3.84 -8.23
CA GLU A 133 -0.43 -3.61 -9.59
C GLU A 133 -0.14 -2.16 -9.98
N THR A 134 0.89 -1.97 -10.78
CA THR A 134 1.17 -0.67 -11.42
C THR A 134 0.07 -0.30 -12.42
N VAL A 135 -0.69 -1.30 -12.87
CA VAL A 135 -1.83 -1.16 -13.78
C VAL A 135 -3.08 -1.73 -13.15
N LEU A 136 -4.04 -0.88 -12.81
CA LEU A 136 -5.35 -1.29 -12.33
C LEU A 136 -6.27 -1.60 -13.50
N ARG A 137 -7.07 -2.69 -13.40
CA ARG A 137 -8.04 -3.09 -14.41
C ARG A 137 -9.40 -3.38 -13.78
N VAL A 138 -10.44 -2.73 -14.32
CA VAL A 138 -11.83 -2.99 -13.93
C VAL A 138 -12.69 -3.00 -15.19
N GLY A 139 -13.13 -4.19 -15.62
CA GLY A 139 -13.79 -4.35 -16.92
C GLY A 139 -12.92 -3.81 -18.07
N SER A 140 -13.46 -2.92 -18.88
CA SER A 140 -12.73 -2.27 -19.98
C SER A 140 -11.83 -1.09 -19.56
N LEU A 141 -11.84 -0.70 -18.29
CA LEU A 141 -11.06 0.42 -17.76
C LEU A 141 -9.70 -0.05 -17.28
N GLU A 142 -8.64 0.60 -17.75
CA GLU A 142 -7.26 0.37 -17.38
C GLU A 142 -6.60 1.68 -16.93
N MET A 143 -5.82 1.64 -15.86
CA MET A 143 -5.13 2.79 -15.28
C MET A 143 -3.70 2.41 -14.92
N ASP A 144 -2.73 2.99 -15.60
CA ASP A 144 -1.32 2.87 -15.25
C ASP A 144 -0.94 3.94 -14.22
N LEU A 145 -0.49 3.50 -13.06
CA LEU A 145 -0.18 4.36 -11.92
C LEU A 145 1.20 5.02 -12.03
N ILE A 146 2.12 4.39 -12.80
CA ILE A 146 3.48 4.89 -13.03
C ILE A 146 3.45 5.93 -14.14
N GLU A 147 2.95 5.54 -15.32
CA GLU A 147 2.83 6.42 -16.49
C GLU A 147 1.72 7.47 -16.32
N ARG A 148 0.86 7.30 -15.29
CA ARG A 148 -0.30 8.14 -15.00
C ARG A 148 -1.27 8.26 -16.19
N THR A 149 -1.42 7.18 -16.94
CA THR A 149 -2.35 7.08 -18.07
C THR A 149 -3.61 6.32 -17.68
N VAL A 150 -4.71 6.63 -18.34
CA VAL A 150 -5.99 5.96 -18.17
C VAL A 150 -6.57 5.63 -19.53
N ARG A 151 -7.09 4.43 -19.70
CA ARG A 151 -7.69 3.97 -20.95
C ARG A 151 -9.00 3.23 -20.68
N ARG A 152 -9.95 3.34 -21.60
CA ARG A 152 -11.13 2.46 -21.65
C ARG A 152 -11.20 1.78 -23.00
N GLY A 153 -10.87 0.50 -23.06
CA GLY A 153 -10.61 -0.18 -24.31
C GLY A 153 -9.49 0.52 -25.10
N PRO A 154 -9.72 0.87 -26.38
CA PRO A 154 -8.71 1.58 -27.19
C PRO A 154 -8.61 3.09 -26.90
N ARG A 155 -9.57 3.66 -26.13
CA ARG A 155 -9.69 5.11 -25.91
C ARG A 155 -8.86 5.56 -24.71
N GLU A 156 -7.93 6.45 -24.94
CA GLU A 156 -7.18 7.14 -23.88
C GLU A 156 -8.03 8.25 -23.25
N ILE A 157 -7.88 8.44 -21.93
CA ILE A 157 -8.70 9.36 -21.14
C ILE A 157 -7.78 10.29 -20.36
N GLU A 158 -7.82 11.57 -20.66
CA GLU A 158 -7.07 12.59 -19.93
C GLU A 158 -7.81 12.96 -18.63
N LEU A 159 -7.16 12.71 -17.50
CA LEU A 159 -7.64 13.05 -16.17
C LEU A 159 -6.80 14.12 -15.51
N LEU A 160 -7.47 15.06 -14.83
CA LEU A 160 -6.81 15.98 -13.92
C LEU A 160 -6.30 15.22 -12.68
N PRO A 161 -5.26 15.72 -11.96
CA PRO A 161 -4.68 15.01 -10.81
C PRO A 161 -5.70 14.56 -9.75
N ARG A 162 -6.75 15.35 -9.50
CA ARG A 162 -7.81 14.98 -8.54
C ARG A 162 -8.77 13.92 -9.08
N GLU A 163 -9.06 13.96 -10.38
CA GLU A 163 -9.88 12.96 -11.06
C GLU A 163 -9.13 11.61 -11.09
N PHE A 164 -7.83 11.66 -11.37
CA PHE A 164 -6.94 10.48 -11.33
C PHE A 164 -6.95 9.84 -9.93
N LYS A 165 -6.75 10.64 -8.86
CA LYS A 165 -6.78 10.14 -7.48
C LYS A 165 -8.15 9.57 -7.09
N LEU A 166 -9.24 10.19 -7.56
CA LEU A 166 -10.59 9.69 -7.32
C LEU A 166 -10.81 8.35 -8.03
N LEU A 167 -10.38 8.24 -9.28
CA LEU A 167 -10.50 7.01 -10.06
C LEU A 167 -9.63 5.88 -9.47
N ASP A 168 -8.38 6.15 -9.08
CA ASP A 168 -7.50 5.20 -8.39
C ASP A 168 -8.20 4.63 -7.13
N TYR A 169 -8.78 5.49 -6.31
CA TYR A 169 -9.47 5.07 -5.09
C TYR A 169 -10.70 4.18 -5.38
N LEU A 170 -11.45 4.49 -6.45
CA LEU A 170 -12.58 3.69 -6.91
C LEU A 170 -12.15 2.36 -7.52
N MET A 171 -11.11 2.36 -8.37
CA MET A 171 -10.62 1.15 -9.08
C MET A 171 -10.00 0.12 -8.13
N ARG A 172 -9.47 0.54 -7.00
CA ARG A 172 -8.98 -0.38 -5.97
C ARG A 172 -10.09 -1.06 -5.16
N ARG A 173 -11.35 -0.65 -5.35
CA ARG A 173 -12.52 -1.15 -4.58
C ARG A 173 -13.73 -1.39 -5.49
N PRO A 174 -13.56 -2.19 -6.56
CA PRO A 174 -14.66 -2.46 -7.49
C PRO A 174 -15.79 -3.20 -6.78
N GLY A 175 -17.02 -2.84 -7.07
CA GLY A 175 -18.21 -3.44 -6.46
C GLY A 175 -18.49 -2.99 -5.01
N GLN A 176 -17.61 -2.16 -4.41
CA GLN A 176 -17.82 -1.65 -3.06
C GLN A 176 -18.51 -0.29 -3.09
N VAL A 177 -19.48 -0.09 -2.20
CA VAL A 177 -20.12 1.23 -2.01
C VAL A 177 -19.20 2.12 -1.19
N LEU A 178 -18.74 3.22 -1.77
CA LEU A 178 -17.89 4.22 -1.14
C LEU A 178 -18.71 5.43 -0.78
N THR A 179 -18.78 5.75 0.51
CA THR A 179 -19.55 6.89 1.00
C THR A 179 -18.87 8.21 0.64
N ARG A 180 -19.64 9.31 0.62
CA ARG A 180 -19.09 10.66 0.40
C ARG A 180 -18.02 11.01 1.43
N ALA A 181 -18.23 10.61 2.69
CA ALA A 181 -17.25 10.82 3.77
C ALA A 181 -15.92 10.09 3.49
N MET A 182 -15.97 8.80 3.09
CA MET A 182 -14.78 8.03 2.72
C MET A 182 -14.04 8.68 1.55
N LEU A 183 -14.75 9.16 0.54
CA LEU A 183 -14.17 9.83 -0.62
C LEU A 183 -13.54 11.17 -0.22
N LEU A 184 -14.21 12.00 0.59
CA LEU A 184 -13.67 13.26 1.08
C LEU A 184 -12.39 13.07 1.89
N GLU A 185 -12.38 12.10 2.79
CA GLU A 185 -11.22 11.80 3.62
C GLU A 185 -10.03 11.30 2.79
N ASN A 186 -10.24 10.28 1.95
CA ASN A 186 -9.14 9.59 1.28
C ASN A 186 -8.65 10.27 -0.01
N VAL A 187 -9.51 11.01 -0.71
CA VAL A 187 -9.14 11.71 -1.95
C VAL A 187 -8.74 13.17 -1.70
N TRP A 188 -9.43 13.86 -0.77
CA TRP A 188 -9.21 15.27 -0.48
C TRP A 188 -8.53 15.55 0.85
N ASN A 189 -8.33 14.54 1.73
CA ASN A 189 -7.80 14.66 3.09
C ASN A 189 -8.67 15.57 4.00
N TYR A 190 -9.97 15.68 3.72
CA TYR A 190 -10.90 16.38 4.57
C TYR A 190 -11.38 15.48 5.71
N ARG A 191 -11.02 15.83 6.95
CA ARG A 191 -11.43 15.11 8.18
C ARG A 191 -12.79 15.55 8.73
N PHE A 192 -13.35 16.62 8.22
CA PHE A 192 -14.66 17.12 8.63
C PHE A 192 -15.67 16.93 7.49
N ILE A 193 -16.87 16.44 7.83
CA ILE A 193 -18.00 16.36 6.92
C ILE A 193 -18.53 17.79 6.74
N ALA A 194 -17.98 18.52 5.78
CA ALA A 194 -18.62 19.72 5.31
C ALA A 194 -19.83 19.30 4.44
N GLU A 195 -20.96 19.97 4.61
CA GLU A 195 -22.07 19.89 3.65
C GLU A 195 -21.57 20.46 2.30
N THR A 196 -20.99 19.61 1.47
CA THR A 196 -20.40 20.00 0.19
C THR A 196 -20.82 19.01 -0.88
N ASN A 197 -21.13 19.52 -2.05
CA ASN A 197 -21.36 18.74 -3.26
C ASN A 197 -20.07 18.42 -4.03
N LEU A 198 -18.91 18.64 -3.42
CA LEU A 198 -17.58 18.49 -4.03
C LEU A 198 -17.40 17.10 -4.67
N VAL A 199 -17.75 16.05 -3.95
CA VAL A 199 -17.65 14.67 -4.43
C VAL A 199 -18.55 14.45 -5.64
N ASP A 200 -19.82 14.89 -5.56
CA ASP A 200 -20.82 14.73 -6.62
C ASP A 200 -20.39 15.45 -7.91
N VAL A 201 -19.83 16.65 -7.79
CA VAL A 201 -19.28 17.42 -8.92
C VAL A 201 -18.13 16.68 -9.58
N HIS A 202 -17.16 16.16 -8.78
CA HIS A 202 -16.01 15.45 -9.33
C HIS A 202 -16.39 14.09 -9.92
N VAL A 203 -17.28 13.35 -9.29
CA VAL A 203 -17.84 12.11 -9.86
C VAL A 203 -18.56 12.40 -11.17
N GLY A 204 -19.35 13.48 -11.24
CA GLY A 204 -20.02 13.90 -12.48
C GLY A 204 -19.05 14.25 -13.60
N LYS A 205 -17.94 14.94 -13.30
CA LYS A 205 -16.87 15.23 -14.28
C LYS A 205 -16.16 13.95 -14.73
N LEU A 206 -15.83 13.07 -13.79
CA LEU A 206 -15.16 11.81 -14.06
C LEU A 206 -16.01 10.92 -14.96
N ARG A 207 -17.31 10.76 -14.67
CA ARG A 207 -18.26 10.02 -15.53
C ARG A 207 -18.24 10.50 -16.98
N LYS A 208 -18.31 11.81 -17.20
CA LYS A 208 -18.30 12.40 -18.57
C LYS A 208 -17.02 12.06 -19.34
N LYS A 209 -15.93 11.75 -18.64
CA LYS A 209 -14.66 11.41 -19.27
C LYS A 209 -14.51 9.90 -19.49
N ILE A 210 -14.90 9.09 -18.50
CA ILE A 210 -14.76 7.63 -18.61
C ILE A 210 -15.88 6.97 -19.41
N ASP A 211 -17.10 7.52 -19.41
CA ASP A 211 -18.26 6.97 -20.11
C ASP A 211 -18.53 7.76 -21.39
N ALA A 212 -18.13 7.25 -22.56
CA ALA A 212 -18.46 7.83 -23.85
C ALA A 212 -19.95 7.58 -24.22
N PRO A 213 -20.52 8.35 -25.15
CA PRO A 213 -21.87 8.08 -25.65
C PRO A 213 -22.00 6.64 -26.14
N GLY A 214 -22.98 5.91 -25.59
CA GLY A 214 -23.25 4.51 -25.94
C GLY A 214 -22.49 3.49 -25.06
N GLU A 215 -21.54 3.92 -24.23
CA GLU A 215 -20.89 3.05 -23.25
C GLU A 215 -21.72 2.88 -21.97
N ALA A 216 -21.74 1.67 -21.41
CA ALA A 216 -22.40 1.42 -20.13
C ALA A 216 -21.72 2.21 -19.00
N PRO A 217 -22.47 2.93 -18.13
CA PRO A 217 -21.89 3.69 -17.03
C PRO A 217 -21.15 2.78 -16.04
N MET A 218 -19.88 3.09 -15.76
CA MET A 218 -19.06 2.31 -14.82
C MET A 218 -19.18 2.79 -13.37
N ILE A 219 -19.41 4.07 -13.12
CA ILE A 219 -19.64 4.59 -11.77
C ILE A 219 -21.13 4.70 -11.53
N GLN A 220 -21.67 3.94 -10.59
CA GLN A 220 -23.07 3.98 -10.18
C GLN A 220 -23.27 4.82 -8.93
N SER A 221 -24.42 5.52 -8.84
CA SER A 221 -24.86 6.15 -7.60
C SER A 221 -25.70 5.16 -6.81
N VAL A 222 -25.34 4.92 -5.57
CA VAL A 222 -26.14 4.15 -4.61
C VAL A 222 -26.89 5.14 -3.74
N ARG A 223 -28.23 5.21 -3.95
CA ARG A 223 -29.10 6.22 -3.31
C ARG A 223 -28.91 6.23 -1.78
N GLY A 224 -28.65 7.41 -1.23
CA GLY A 224 -28.45 7.61 0.21
C GLY A 224 -27.12 7.11 0.78
N SER A 225 -26.32 6.35 0.00
CA SER A 225 -25.08 5.72 0.49
C SER A 225 -23.81 6.32 -0.15
N GLY A 226 -23.74 6.42 -1.47
CA GLY A 226 -22.53 6.92 -2.12
C GLY A 226 -22.38 6.50 -3.58
N PHE A 227 -21.17 6.08 -3.96
CA PHE A 227 -20.82 5.69 -5.31
C PHE A 227 -20.11 4.33 -5.34
N MET A 228 -20.25 3.62 -6.43
CA MET A 228 -19.65 2.30 -6.65
C MET A 228 -19.14 2.21 -8.09
N LEU A 229 -17.91 1.72 -8.26
CA LEU A 229 -17.38 1.36 -9.58
C LEU A 229 -17.72 -0.09 -9.87
N ILE A 230 -18.29 -0.37 -11.04
CA ILE A 230 -18.66 -1.72 -11.45
C ILE A 230 -17.88 -2.14 -12.70
N ALA A 231 -17.51 -3.42 -12.76
CA ALA A 231 -16.97 -4.04 -13.95
C ALA A 231 -18.15 -4.37 -14.89
N ASN A 232 -18.48 -3.43 -15.78
CA ASN A 232 -19.38 -3.78 -16.90
C ASN A 232 -18.51 -4.47 -17.95
N GLY A 233 -18.74 -5.78 -18.12
CA GLY A 233 -18.09 -6.59 -19.14
C GLY A 233 -18.58 -6.24 -20.53
#